data_afb4842788918efd14b107905012b471
#
_entry.id   afb4842788918efd14b107905012b471
#
_cell.length_a   1.000
_cell.length_b   1.000
_cell.length_c   1.000
_cell.angle_alpha   90.00
_cell.angle_beta   90.00
_cell.angle_gamma   90.00
#
_symmetry.space_group_name_H-M   'P 1'
#
loop_
_entity.id
_entity.type
_entity.pdbx_description
1 polymer ?
#
loop_
_entity_poly.entity_id
_entity_poly.type
_entity_poly.pdbx_seq_one_letter_code
_entity_poly.pdbx_strand_id
1 'polypeptide(L)' 'MFGESCTGTCPTSGTAEVEGSTIYWVKDTSTEIITLTITDPNGNVTTMSVPLGDFEF' A
#
# COMPACT_ATOMS: atom_id res chain seq x y z
N MET A 1 1.42 -4.14 9.31
CA MET A 1 2.04 -4.85 8.20
C MET A 1 1.04 -5.00 7.08
N PHE A 2 1.45 -4.70 5.88
CA PHE A 2 0.57 -4.83 4.72
C PHE A 2 0.36 -6.29 4.39
N GLY A 3 -0.81 -6.60 3.88
CA GLY A 3 -1.07 -7.94 3.40
C GLY A 3 -1.26 -8.99 4.47
N GLU A 4 -1.40 -8.59 5.71
CA GLU A 4 -1.68 -9.54 6.77
C GLU A 4 -2.96 -10.29 6.46
N SER A 5 -3.00 -11.53 6.87
CA SER A 5 -4.23 -12.29 6.72
C SER A 5 -5.30 -11.66 7.61
N CYS A 6 -6.50 -11.64 7.09
CA CYS A 6 -7.63 -11.08 7.80
C CYS A 6 -8.80 -12.04 7.74
N THR A 7 -9.74 -11.86 8.64
CA THR A 7 -10.95 -12.68 8.67
C THR A 7 -12.11 -11.77 8.28
N GLY A 8 -12.94 -12.24 7.37
CA GLY A 8 -14.07 -11.45 6.89
C GLY A 8 -13.63 -10.46 5.84
N THR A 9 -14.07 -9.21 5.96
CA THR A 9 -13.77 -8.18 4.97
C THR A 9 -12.39 -7.59 5.24
N CYS A 10 -11.50 -7.71 4.27
CA CYS A 10 -10.17 -7.14 4.38
C CYS A 10 -10.14 -5.75 3.75
N PRO A 11 -9.41 -4.81 4.33
CA PRO A 11 -9.28 -3.50 3.71
C PRO A 11 -8.52 -3.60 2.40
N THR A 12 -8.95 -2.81 1.42
CA THR A 12 -8.30 -2.75 0.13
C THR A 12 -7.49 -1.47 -0.06
N SER A 13 -7.52 -0.59 0.92
CA SER A 13 -6.74 0.64 0.87
C SER A 13 -6.46 1.09 2.30
N GLY A 14 -5.47 1.93 2.44
CA GLY A 14 -5.14 2.47 3.74
C GLY A 14 -4.00 3.46 3.65
N THR A 15 -3.61 4.00 4.80
CA THR A 15 -2.55 4.99 4.90
C THR A 15 -1.61 4.59 6.02
N ALA A 16 -0.33 4.78 5.80
CA ALA A 16 0.69 4.57 6.82
C ALA A 16 1.66 5.74 6.81
N GLU A 17 2.30 5.99 7.94
CA GLU A 17 3.28 7.06 8.05
C GLU A 17 4.60 6.49 8.52
N VAL A 18 5.67 6.85 7.82
CA VAL A 18 7.01 6.38 8.14
C VAL A 18 7.95 7.56 8.02
N GLU A 19 8.56 7.95 9.14
CA GLU A 19 9.57 9.02 9.18
C GLU A 19 9.11 10.30 8.48
N GLY A 20 7.86 10.70 8.72
CA GLY A 20 7.33 11.92 8.14
C GLY A 20 6.77 11.77 6.74
N SER A 21 6.97 10.63 6.11
CA SER A 21 6.38 10.34 4.80
C SER A 21 5.05 9.64 4.98
N THR A 22 4.12 9.96 4.12
CA THR A 22 2.80 9.33 4.13
C THR A 22 2.72 8.35 2.97
N ILE A 23 2.32 7.12 3.26
CA ILE A 23 2.17 6.09 2.25
C ILE A 23 0.70 5.75 2.14
N TYR A 24 0.13 5.99 0.97
CA TYR A 24 -1.24 5.60 0.68
C TYR A 24 -1.18 4.37 -0.22
N TRP A 25 -1.83 3.29 0.20
CA TRP A 25 -1.77 2.06 -0.57
C TRP A 25 -3.18 1.64 -0.98
N VAL A 26 -3.27 1.10 -2.19
CA VAL A 26 -4.52 0.57 -2.73
C VAL A 26 -4.23 -0.82 -3.28
N LYS A 27 -4.98 -1.80 -2.81
CA LYS A 27 -4.82 -3.18 -3.25
C LYS A 27 -5.88 -3.50 -4.29
N ASP A 28 -5.46 -3.91 -5.46
CA ASP A 28 -6.38 -4.30 -6.53
C ASP A 28 -6.36 -5.82 -6.64
N THR A 29 -7.45 -6.45 -6.21
CA THR A 29 -7.52 -7.91 -6.22
C THR A 29 -7.81 -8.46 -7.62
N SER A 30 -8.31 -7.63 -8.53
CA SER A 30 -8.56 -8.06 -9.91
C SER A 30 -7.28 -8.25 -10.68
N THR A 31 -6.32 -7.34 -10.50
CA THR A 31 -5.04 -7.41 -11.19
C THR A 31 -3.94 -7.97 -10.30
N GLU A 32 -4.24 -8.18 -9.02
CA GLU A 32 -3.28 -8.65 -8.02
C GLU A 32 -2.07 -7.73 -7.94
N ILE A 33 -2.32 -6.43 -7.98
CA ILE A 33 -1.28 -5.42 -7.88
C ILE A 33 -1.65 -4.46 -6.76
N ILE A 34 -0.66 -4.09 -5.97
CA ILE A 34 -0.83 -3.06 -4.96
C ILE A 34 -0.11 -1.80 -5.44
N THR A 35 -0.81 -0.67 -5.40
CA THR A 35 -0.26 0.61 -5.80
C THR A 35 0.07 1.42 -4.55
N LEU A 36 1.28 1.90 -4.47
CA LEU A 36 1.75 2.70 -3.35
C LEU A 36 2.00 4.13 -3.82
N THR A 37 1.41 5.08 -3.12
CA THR A 37 1.67 6.50 -3.37
C THR A 37 2.35 7.06 -2.13
N ILE A 38 3.59 7.47 -2.28
CA ILE A 38 4.41 7.94 -1.17
C ILE A 38 4.60 9.44 -1.30
N THR A 39 4.18 10.17 -0.27
CA THR A 39 4.37 11.62 -0.22
C THR A 39 5.38 11.92 0.88
N ASP A 40 6.51 12.51 0.50
CA ASP A 40 7.54 12.82 1.49
C ASP A 40 7.23 14.15 2.20
N PRO A 41 7.96 14.49 3.26
CA PRO A 41 7.71 15.72 4.01
C PRO A 41 7.91 16.99 3.18
N ASN A 42 8.59 16.91 2.06
CA ASN A 42 8.81 18.05 1.18
C ASN A 42 7.70 18.22 0.15
N GLY A 43 6.75 17.29 0.10
CA GLY A 43 5.66 17.35 -0.85
C GLY A 43 5.92 16.59 -2.13
N ASN A 44 7.02 15.86 -2.24
CA ASN A 44 7.30 15.05 -3.42
C ASN A 44 6.48 13.77 -3.38
N VAL A 45 5.90 13.41 -4.51
CA VAL A 45 5.03 12.23 -4.59
C VAL A 45 5.68 11.20 -5.49
N THR A 46 5.77 9.97 -5.00
CA THR A 46 6.29 8.85 -5.76
C THR A 46 5.23 7.76 -5.81
N THR A 47 5.00 7.21 -6.98
CA THR A 47 4.02 6.13 -7.16
C THR A 47 4.75 4.88 -7.60
N MET A 48 4.41 3.75 -6.98
CA MET A 48 5.00 2.45 -7.36
C MET A 48 3.91 1.40 -7.38
N SER A 49 4.11 0.38 -8.19
CA SER A 49 3.20 -0.76 -8.28
C SER A 49 4.00 -2.03 -8.00
N VAL A 50 3.45 -2.89 -7.17
CA VAL A 50 4.13 -4.12 -6.75
C VAL A 50 3.13 -5.27 -6.86
N PRO A 51 3.53 -6.42 -7.44
CA PRO A 51 2.64 -7.58 -7.46
C PRO A 51 2.29 -8.02 -6.05
N LEU A 52 1.04 -8.42 -5.84
CA LEU A 52 0.59 -8.86 -4.52
C LEU A 52 1.40 -10.04 -4.02
N GLY A 53 1.81 -10.93 -4.92
CA GLY A 53 2.60 -12.08 -4.53
C GLY A 53 3.93 -11.71 -3.87
N ASP A 54 4.54 -10.61 -4.29
CA ASP A 54 5.78 -10.14 -3.70
C ASP A 54 5.55 -9.41 -2.39
N PHE A 55 4.29 -9.09 -2.10
CA PHE A 55 3.92 -8.28 -0.93
C PHE A 55 3.32 -9.13 0.19
N GLU A 56 3.37 -10.43 0.06
CA GLU A 56 2.84 -11.32 1.09
C GLU A 56 3.78 -11.44 2.27
N PHE A 57 3.21 -11.61 3.42
CA PHE A 57 3.98 -11.74 4.66
C PHE A 57 3.58 -12.99 5.40
#